data_7ff5aab22b2a69252aeb2e0940305978
#
_entry.id   7ff5aab22b2a69252aeb2e0940305978
#
_cell.length_a   1.000
_cell.length_b   1.000
_cell.length_c   1.000
_cell.angle_alpha   90.00
_cell.angle_beta   90.00
_cell.angle_gamma   90.00
#
_symmetry.space_group_name_H-M   'P 1'
#
loop_
_entity.id
_entity.type
_entity.pdbx_description
1 polymer ?
#
loop_
_entity_poly.entity_id
_entity_poly.type
_entity_poly.pdbx_seq_one_letter_code
_entity_poly.pdbx_strand_id
1 'polypeptide(L)'
;MDFKAGQHQVQHLPAETLQFLLGSRYCETDVLSEEAWRLFKDTPLGWPRVQAICDFVHNHLAFGYEHARPTRTAAEAYAERRGVCRDFAHLAITFCRCLNIPARYCTGYVSDIGIPPPHAPMDFAAWMEVYLGGRWFTFDPRNNGIPFGRILIAQGRDAADVPLT
;
A
#
# COMPACT_ATOMS: atom_id res chain seq x y z
N MET A 1 -12.63 10.64 -4.12
CA MET A 1 -12.74 9.37 -3.37
C MET A 1 -14.10 8.77 -3.66
N ASP A 2 -14.15 7.48 -3.88
CA ASP A 2 -15.40 6.76 -4.10
C ASP A 2 -15.54 5.67 -3.02
N PHE A 3 -16.07 6.06 -1.87
CA PHE A 3 -16.26 5.18 -0.71
C PHE A 3 -17.20 3.98 -1.00
N LYS A 4 -17.87 4.00 -2.15
CA LYS A 4 -18.77 2.91 -2.59
C LYS A 4 -18.09 1.98 -3.60
N ALA A 5 -16.85 2.25 -3.98
CA ALA A 5 -16.13 1.40 -4.91
C ALA A 5 -16.06 -0.04 -4.39
N GLY A 6 -16.57 -0.97 -5.17
CA GLY A 6 -16.70 -2.37 -4.79
C GLY A 6 -15.49 -3.20 -5.19
N GLN A 7 -15.29 -4.29 -4.46
CA GLN A 7 -14.30 -5.29 -4.78
C GLN A 7 -14.83 -6.22 -5.87
N HIS A 8 -14.03 -6.45 -6.92
CA HIS A 8 -14.36 -7.42 -7.96
C HIS A 8 -14.08 -8.84 -7.49
N GLN A 9 -14.88 -9.78 -8.00
CA GLN A 9 -14.49 -11.20 -7.96
C GLN A 9 -13.31 -11.41 -8.91
N VAL A 10 -12.40 -12.32 -8.55
CA VAL A 10 -11.13 -12.52 -9.30
C VAL A 10 -11.37 -12.80 -10.78
N GLN A 11 -12.39 -13.63 -11.11
CA GLN A 11 -12.71 -13.97 -12.49
C GLN A 11 -13.20 -12.78 -13.33
N HIS A 12 -13.60 -11.69 -12.72
CA HIS A 12 -14.06 -10.48 -13.41
C HIS A 12 -13.01 -9.37 -13.49
N LEU A 13 -11.81 -9.62 -12.97
CA LEU A 13 -10.72 -8.65 -13.03
C LEU A 13 -10.14 -8.57 -14.44
N PRO A 14 -9.78 -7.37 -14.94
CA PRO A 14 -9.03 -7.22 -16.18
C PRO A 14 -7.69 -7.96 -16.10
N ALA A 15 -7.26 -8.55 -17.22
CA ALA A 15 -6.03 -9.35 -17.28
C ALA A 15 -4.80 -8.58 -16.79
N GLU A 16 -4.69 -7.30 -17.10
CA GLU A 16 -3.57 -6.42 -16.69
C GLU A 16 -3.46 -6.20 -15.18
N THR A 17 -4.53 -6.49 -14.41
CA THR A 17 -4.50 -6.36 -12.95
C THR A 17 -4.00 -7.61 -12.25
N LEU A 18 -3.99 -8.77 -12.92
CA LEU A 18 -3.72 -10.06 -12.30
C LEU A 18 -2.31 -10.17 -11.72
N GLN A 19 -1.30 -9.55 -12.35
CA GLN A 19 0.05 -9.52 -11.81
C GLN A 19 0.12 -8.85 -10.43
N PHE A 20 -0.81 -7.97 -10.12
CA PHE A 20 -0.89 -7.25 -8.85
C PHE A 20 -1.70 -7.98 -7.77
N LEU A 21 -2.05 -9.23 -8.01
CA LEU A 21 -2.57 -10.18 -7.02
C LEU A 21 -1.50 -11.13 -6.51
N LEU A 22 -0.39 -11.25 -7.23
CA LEU A 22 0.66 -12.24 -6.95
C LEU A 22 1.68 -11.71 -5.94
N GLY A 23 2.34 -12.63 -5.27
CA GLY A 23 3.51 -12.31 -4.47
C GLY A 23 4.64 -11.73 -5.35
N SER A 24 5.50 -10.94 -4.73
CA SER A 24 6.65 -10.33 -5.38
C SER A 24 7.83 -10.26 -4.40
N ARG A 25 8.97 -9.71 -4.82
CA ARG A 25 10.22 -9.76 -4.04
C ARG A 25 10.04 -9.31 -2.59
N TYR A 26 9.30 -8.24 -2.34
CA TYR A 26 9.10 -7.69 -1.01
C TYR A 26 7.69 -7.89 -0.44
N CYS A 27 6.78 -8.43 -1.24
CA CYS A 27 5.39 -8.66 -0.85
C CYS A 27 5.11 -10.17 -0.84
N GLU A 28 5.32 -10.80 0.32
CA GLU A 28 5.24 -12.25 0.50
C GLU A 28 3.81 -12.67 0.84
N THR A 29 2.99 -12.82 -0.19
CA THR A 29 1.59 -13.21 -0.01
C THR A 29 1.42 -14.61 0.58
N ASP A 30 2.33 -15.52 0.26
CA ASP A 30 2.34 -16.89 0.82
C ASP A 30 2.60 -16.89 2.32
N VAL A 31 3.46 -16.00 2.82
CA VAL A 31 3.79 -15.91 4.24
C VAL A 31 2.67 -15.25 5.04
N LEU A 32 2.04 -14.20 4.50
CA LEU A 32 1.07 -13.37 5.23
C LEU A 32 -0.40 -13.71 4.97
N SER A 33 -0.69 -14.69 4.11
CA SER A 33 -2.07 -14.99 3.70
C SER A 33 -2.97 -15.39 4.87
N GLU A 34 -2.51 -16.29 5.72
CA GLU A 34 -3.29 -16.74 6.88
C GLU A 34 -3.60 -15.57 7.82
N GLU A 35 -2.60 -14.73 8.08
CA GLU A 35 -2.74 -13.57 8.95
C GLU A 35 -3.66 -12.50 8.34
N ALA A 36 -3.56 -12.27 7.04
CA ALA A 36 -4.45 -11.34 6.33
C ALA A 36 -5.92 -11.75 6.48
N TRP A 37 -6.22 -13.02 6.27
CA TRP A 37 -7.58 -13.54 6.44
C TRP A 37 -8.04 -13.49 7.88
N ARG A 38 -7.18 -13.82 8.84
CA ARG A 38 -7.50 -13.71 10.26
C ARG A 38 -7.91 -12.28 10.65
N LEU A 39 -7.19 -11.28 10.14
CA LEU A 39 -7.41 -9.88 10.49
C LEU A 39 -8.61 -9.24 9.77
N PHE A 40 -8.83 -9.60 8.50
CA PHE A 40 -9.70 -8.79 7.63
C PHE A 40 -10.89 -9.54 7.01
N LYS A 41 -11.05 -10.85 7.22
CA LYS A 41 -12.12 -11.65 6.60
C LYS A 41 -13.52 -11.09 6.84
N ASP A 42 -13.74 -10.50 8.02
CA ASP A 42 -15.04 -10.00 8.44
C ASP A 42 -15.28 -8.51 8.10
N THR A 43 -14.31 -7.86 7.47
CA THR A 43 -14.48 -6.48 7.00
C THR A 43 -15.39 -6.43 5.76
N PRO A 44 -16.22 -5.38 5.60
CA PRO A 44 -17.00 -5.22 4.38
C PRO A 44 -16.10 -5.16 3.13
N LEU A 45 -16.56 -5.76 2.03
CA LEU A 45 -15.82 -5.78 0.76
C LEU A 45 -15.65 -4.38 0.17
N GLY A 46 -14.59 -4.20 -0.60
CA GLY A 46 -14.33 -2.96 -1.32
C GLY A 46 -13.58 -1.92 -0.51
N TRP A 47 -13.94 -0.66 -0.66
CA TRP A 47 -13.27 0.46 0.00
C TRP A 47 -13.12 0.28 1.52
N PRO A 48 -14.14 -0.13 2.26
CA PRO A 48 -14.01 -0.31 3.71
C PRO A 48 -12.92 -1.31 4.10
N ARG A 49 -12.76 -2.39 3.32
CA ARG A 49 -11.71 -3.39 3.56
C ARG A 49 -10.32 -2.80 3.38
N VAL A 50 -10.11 -2.06 2.29
CA VAL A 50 -8.83 -1.40 2.04
C VAL A 50 -8.53 -0.36 3.12
N GLN A 51 -9.54 0.41 3.53
CA GLN A 51 -9.36 1.38 4.62
C GLN A 51 -9.00 0.68 5.94
N ALA A 52 -9.64 -0.44 6.25
CA ALA A 52 -9.31 -1.23 7.44
C ALA A 52 -7.86 -1.75 7.39
N ILE A 53 -7.39 -2.16 6.22
CA ILE A 53 -5.99 -2.57 6.02
C ILE A 53 -5.05 -1.38 6.25
N CYS A 54 -5.34 -0.22 5.69
CA CYS A 54 -4.54 0.99 5.89
C CYS A 54 -4.50 1.41 7.35
N ASP A 55 -5.63 1.40 8.04
CA ASP A 55 -5.74 1.75 9.46
C ASP A 55 -4.90 0.78 10.31
N PHE A 56 -4.99 -0.51 10.03
CA PHE A 56 -4.20 -1.52 10.72
C PHE A 56 -2.70 -1.29 10.53
N VAL A 57 -2.24 -1.15 9.30
CA VAL A 57 -0.82 -0.96 8.98
C VAL A 57 -0.29 0.33 9.60
N HIS A 58 -1.06 1.41 9.49
CA HIS A 58 -0.71 2.71 10.08
C HIS A 58 -0.48 2.62 11.59
N ASN A 59 -1.31 1.87 12.28
CA ASN A 59 -1.21 1.70 13.74
C ASN A 59 -0.23 0.61 14.18
N HIS A 60 0.01 -0.38 13.30
CA HIS A 60 0.89 -1.51 13.63
C HIS A 60 2.37 -1.17 13.50
N LEU A 61 2.75 -0.33 12.54
CA LEU A 61 4.14 0.05 12.28
C LEU A 61 4.50 1.39 12.93
N ALA A 62 5.60 1.41 13.66
CA ALA A 62 6.22 2.65 14.12
C ALA A 62 7.09 3.23 13.00
N PHE A 63 6.82 4.47 12.60
CA PHE A 63 7.60 5.17 11.59
C PHE A 63 8.86 5.80 12.19
N GLY A 64 9.99 5.65 11.48
CA GLY A 64 11.24 6.35 11.81
C GLY A 64 12.27 6.14 10.72
N TYR A 65 12.96 7.21 10.32
CA TYR A 65 14.03 7.12 9.31
C TYR A 65 15.18 6.23 9.74
N GLU A 66 15.41 6.13 11.05
CA GLU A 66 16.40 5.22 11.65
C GLU A 66 16.09 3.74 11.40
N HIS A 67 14.85 3.45 11.04
CA HIS A 67 14.41 2.09 10.71
C HIS A 67 14.55 1.75 9.22
N ALA A 68 15.07 2.66 8.41
CA ALA A 68 15.23 2.41 6.97
C ALA A 68 16.16 1.22 6.70
N ARG A 69 15.65 0.24 5.95
CA ARG A 69 16.40 -0.94 5.51
C ARG A 69 15.91 -1.37 4.14
N PRO A 70 16.72 -1.24 3.07
CA PRO A 70 16.29 -1.53 1.70
C PRO A 70 15.88 -2.97 1.46
N THR A 71 16.31 -3.90 2.31
CA THR A 71 16.05 -5.33 2.16
C THR A 71 14.83 -5.82 2.94
N ARG A 72 14.20 -4.97 3.78
CA ARG A 72 13.07 -5.40 4.60
C ARG A 72 11.88 -5.79 3.73
N THR A 73 11.34 -6.98 3.97
CA THR A 73 10.13 -7.49 3.33
C THR A 73 8.88 -7.09 4.11
N ALA A 74 7.70 -7.30 3.52
CA ALA A 74 6.43 -7.07 4.20
C ALA A 74 6.27 -7.93 5.45
N ALA A 75 6.66 -9.21 5.39
CA ALA A 75 6.60 -10.11 6.55
C ALA A 75 7.56 -9.67 7.67
N GLU A 76 8.76 -9.21 7.31
CA GLU A 76 9.71 -8.66 8.29
C GLU A 76 9.18 -7.37 8.93
N ALA A 77 8.59 -6.47 8.14
CA ALA A 77 7.98 -5.25 8.66
C ALA A 77 6.83 -5.58 9.64
N TYR A 78 5.99 -6.55 9.28
CA TYR A 78 4.92 -7.03 10.15
C TYR A 78 5.44 -7.53 11.49
N ALA A 79 6.49 -8.35 11.48
CA ALA A 79 7.08 -8.93 12.68
C ALA A 79 7.85 -7.89 13.52
N GLU A 80 8.60 -7.01 12.88
CA GLU A 80 9.41 -5.99 13.55
C GLU A 80 8.60 -4.78 14.04
N ARG A 81 7.41 -4.55 13.48
CA ARG A 81 6.48 -3.48 13.83
C ARG A 81 7.06 -2.06 13.66
N ARG A 82 7.93 -1.88 12.70
CA ARG A 82 8.59 -0.60 12.41
C ARG A 82 9.05 -0.52 10.96
N GLY A 83 9.23 0.67 10.45
CA GLY A 83 9.73 0.89 9.11
C GLY A 83 9.58 2.33 8.62
N VAL A 84 9.76 2.50 7.32
CA VAL A 84 9.57 3.76 6.60
C VAL A 84 8.40 3.62 5.62
N CYS A 85 8.08 4.66 4.87
CA CYS A 85 6.93 4.67 3.95
C CYS A 85 6.89 3.46 3.01
N ARG A 86 8.05 3.00 2.53
CA ARG A 86 8.22 1.79 1.73
C ARG A 86 7.64 0.55 2.43
N ASP A 87 7.92 0.38 3.71
CA ASP A 87 7.49 -0.78 4.49
C ASP A 87 5.98 -0.74 4.76
N PHE A 88 5.43 0.43 5.03
CA PHE A 88 3.98 0.63 5.16
C PHE A 88 3.26 0.25 3.86
N ALA A 89 3.77 0.73 2.72
CA ALA A 89 3.21 0.40 1.41
C ALA A 89 3.27 -1.10 1.12
N HIS A 90 4.44 -1.73 1.30
CA HIS A 90 4.60 -3.17 1.05
C HIS A 90 3.66 -4.03 1.91
N LEU A 91 3.52 -3.71 3.19
CA LEU A 91 2.65 -4.49 4.08
C LEU A 91 1.18 -4.36 3.67
N ALA A 92 0.72 -3.14 3.41
CA ALA A 92 -0.65 -2.91 2.97
C ALA A 92 -0.95 -3.57 1.61
N ILE A 93 -0.03 -3.47 0.66
CA ILE A 93 -0.13 -4.14 -0.65
C ILE A 93 -0.24 -5.65 -0.47
N THR A 94 0.60 -6.23 0.37
CA THR A 94 0.59 -7.68 0.61
C THR A 94 -0.76 -8.13 1.18
N PHE A 95 -1.29 -7.43 2.17
CA PHE A 95 -2.61 -7.74 2.72
C PHE A 95 -3.73 -7.59 1.69
N CYS A 96 -3.71 -6.55 0.87
CA CYS A 96 -4.69 -6.39 -0.21
C CYS A 96 -4.66 -7.58 -1.17
N ARG A 97 -3.48 -7.98 -1.63
CA ARG A 97 -3.30 -9.11 -2.55
C ARG A 97 -3.77 -10.43 -1.93
N CYS A 98 -3.47 -10.67 -0.68
CA CYS A 98 -3.95 -11.86 0.05
C CYS A 98 -5.49 -11.93 0.08
N LEU A 99 -6.17 -10.78 0.07
CA LEU A 99 -7.62 -10.67 0.07
C LEU A 99 -8.21 -10.47 -1.34
N ASN A 100 -7.45 -10.80 -2.37
CA ASN A 100 -7.84 -10.76 -3.78
C ASN A 100 -8.15 -9.34 -4.31
N ILE A 101 -7.51 -8.34 -3.74
CA ILE A 101 -7.60 -6.95 -4.23
C ILE A 101 -6.27 -6.60 -4.92
N PRO A 102 -6.29 -6.31 -6.24
CA PRO A 102 -5.07 -5.90 -6.92
C PRO A 102 -4.51 -4.62 -6.31
N ALA A 103 -3.23 -4.64 -5.98
CA ALA A 103 -2.53 -3.50 -5.38
C ALA A 103 -1.14 -3.38 -5.97
N ARG A 104 -0.70 -2.14 -6.25
CA ARG A 104 0.60 -1.85 -6.83
C ARG A 104 1.33 -0.77 -6.06
N TYR A 105 2.65 -0.83 -6.14
CA TYR A 105 3.56 0.07 -5.45
C TYR A 105 3.79 1.33 -6.27
N CYS A 106 3.75 2.47 -5.61
CA CYS A 106 3.97 3.78 -6.22
C CYS A 106 5.04 4.55 -5.45
N THR A 107 5.89 5.26 -6.18
CA THR A 107 6.88 6.17 -5.61
C THR A 107 6.81 7.54 -6.27
N GLY A 108 7.21 8.56 -5.53
CA GLY A 108 7.25 9.92 -6.02
C GLY A 108 7.36 10.93 -4.89
N TYR A 109 6.90 12.13 -5.15
CA TYR A 109 6.94 13.22 -4.17
C TYR A 109 5.56 13.47 -3.57
N VAL A 110 5.54 13.75 -2.27
CA VAL A 110 4.36 14.27 -1.57
C VAL A 110 4.52 15.78 -1.48
N SER A 111 3.60 16.53 -2.08
CA SER A 111 3.65 18.00 -2.06
C SER A 111 3.04 18.56 -0.78
N ASP A 112 3.45 19.79 -0.46
CA ASP A 112 2.94 20.55 0.68
C ASP A 112 1.63 21.31 0.36
N ILE A 113 0.91 20.92 -0.68
CA ILE A 113 -0.35 21.55 -1.05
C ILE A 113 -1.33 21.49 0.13
N GLY A 114 -1.76 22.66 0.56
CA GLY A 114 -2.70 22.80 1.69
C GLY A 114 -2.04 22.80 3.07
N ILE A 115 -0.72 22.76 3.16
CA ILE A 115 0.03 22.86 4.41
C ILE A 115 0.57 24.29 4.56
N PRO A 116 0.33 24.98 5.70
CA PRO A 116 0.90 26.31 5.93
C PRO A 116 2.45 26.27 6.00
N PRO A 117 3.14 27.30 5.47
CA PRO A 117 4.60 27.39 5.62
C PRO A 117 5.02 27.54 7.11
N PRO A 118 6.30 27.19 7.45
CA PRO A 118 7.40 26.84 6.54
C PRO A 118 7.31 25.41 6.02
N HIS A 119 7.68 25.22 4.73
CA HIS A 119 7.69 23.91 4.11
C HIS A 119 9.06 23.25 4.25
N ALA A 120 9.08 21.98 4.65
CA ALA A 120 10.26 21.15 4.52
C ALA A 120 10.54 20.82 3.04
N PRO A 121 11.78 20.46 2.64
CA PRO A 121 12.02 19.93 1.31
C PRO A 121 11.07 18.76 1.02
N MET A 122 10.52 18.70 -0.21
CA MET A 122 9.66 17.60 -0.62
C MET A 122 10.40 16.27 -0.46
N ASP A 123 9.78 15.37 0.30
CA ASP A 123 10.36 14.06 0.57
C ASP A 123 9.92 13.06 -0.50
N PHE A 124 10.87 12.19 -0.90
CA PHE A 124 10.58 11.08 -1.79
C PHE A 124 9.91 9.98 -0.98
N ALA A 125 8.70 9.61 -1.38
CA ALA A 125 7.83 8.74 -0.60
C ALA A 125 7.32 7.55 -1.41
N ALA A 126 6.76 6.59 -0.71
CA ALA A 126 6.06 5.45 -1.28
C ALA A 126 4.62 5.38 -0.77
N TRP A 127 3.74 4.95 -1.65
CA TRP A 127 2.33 4.68 -1.34
C TRP A 127 1.82 3.54 -2.22
N MET A 128 0.52 3.31 -2.25
CA MET A 128 -0.06 2.28 -3.11
C MET A 128 -1.26 2.78 -3.89
N GLU A 129 -1.55 2.08 -4.98
CA GLU A 129 -2.84 2.14 -5.65
C GLU A 129 -3.51 0.78 -5.59
N VAL A 130 -4.83 0.77 -5.43
CA VAL A 130 -5.65 -0.44 -5.42
C VAL A 130 -6.72 -0.36 -6.50
N TYR A 131 -7.04 -1.51 -7.10
CA TYR A 131 -8.06 -1.60 -8.14
C TYR A 131 -9.39 -1.97 -7.51
N LEU A 132 -10.32 -1.03 -7.53
CA LEU A 132 -11.68 -1.17 -7.02
C LEU A 132 -12.66 -0.53 -8.00
N GLY A 133 -13.83 -1.11 -8.18
CA GLY A 133 -14.90 -0.48 -8.96
C GLY A 133 -14.53 -0.11 -10.40
N GLY A 134 -13.59 -0.83 -10.99
CA GLY A 134 -13.17 -0.61 -12.38
C GLY A 134 -12.04 0.41 -12.59
N ARG A 135 -11.40 0.89 -11.52
CA ARG A 135 -10.30 1.85 -11.63
C ARG A 135 -9.32 1.75 -10.48
N TRP A 136 -8.14 2.36 -10.64
CA TRP A 136 -7.11 2.47 -9.62
C TRP A 136 -7.38 3.67 -8.71
N PHE A 137 -7.30 3.44 -7.39
CA PHE A 137 -7.41 4.46 -6.36
C PHE A 137 -6.14 4.54 -5.53
N THR A 138 -5.71 5.75 -5.21
CA THR A 138 -4.55 6.00 -4.35
C THR A 138 -4.90 5.85 -2.88
N PHE A 139 -4.07 5.09 -2.16
CA PHE A 139 -4.08 4.99 -0.70
C PHE A 139 -2.67 5.17 -0.16
N ASP A 140 -2.54 5.81 0.98
CA ASP A 140 -1.25 6.03 1.62
C ASP A 140 -1.30 5.52 3.07
N PRO A 141 -0.91 4.27 3.31
CA PRO A 141 -0.98 3.69 4.65
C PRO A 141 -0.05 4.36 5.66
N ARG A 142 1.03 5.03 5.21
CA ARG A 142 1.92 5.76 6.11
C ARG A 142 1.25 7.01 6.69
N ASN A 143 0.65 7.84 5.86
CA ASN A 143 -0.01 9.08 6.29
C ASN A 143 -1.47 8.85 6.65
N ASN A 144 -2.10 7.88 6.04
CA ASN A 144 -3.49 7.44 6.23
C ASN A 144 -4.52 8.58 6.18
N GLY A 145 -4.26 9.55 5.32
CA GLY A 145 -5.12 10.70 5.07
C GLY A 145 -5.58 10.78 3.62
N ILE A 146 -6.19 11.90 3.27
CA ILE A 146 -6.62 12.15 1.89
C ILE A 146 -5.38 12.25 0.99
N PRO A 147 -5.24 11.39 -0.02
CA PRO A 147 -4.03 11.33 -0.83
C PRO A 147 -4.05 12.35 -1.97
N PHE A 148 -3.94 13.64 -1.67
CA PHE A 148 -3.77 14.65 -2.71
C PHE A 148 -2.37 15.24 -2.69
N GLY A 149 -2.01 15.92 -3.78
CA GLY A 149 -0.68 16.52 -3.91
C GLY A 149 0.47 15.55 -4.10
N ARG A 150 0.20 14.34 -4.59
CA ARG A 150 1.22 13.36 -4.91
C ARG A 150 1.64 13.47 -6.36
N ILE A 151 2.96 13.44 -6.58
CA ILE A 151 3.57 13.46 -7.91
C ILE A 151 4.15 12.08 -8.15
N LEU A 152 3.45 11.27 -8.95
CA LEU A 152 3.89 9.92 -9.28
C LEU A 152 5.11 9.96 -10.20
N ILE A 153 6.17 9.26 -9.80
CA ILE A 153 7.41 9.12 -10.61
C ILE A 153 7.49 7.72 -11.21
N ALA A 154 7.21 6.69 -10.42
CA ALA A 154 7.27 5.31 -10.90
C ALA A 154 6.28 4.42 -10.15
N GLN A 155 5.91 3.31 -10.78
CA GLN A 155 5.05 2.30 -10.17
C GLN A 155 5.44 0.90 -10.64
N GLY A 156 5.12 -0.11 -9.85
CA GLY A 156 5.42 -1.50 -10.14
C GLY A 156 4.80 -2.44 -9.11
N ARG A 157 5.25 -3.68 -9.10
CA ARG A 157 4.75 -4.68 -8.15
C ARG A 157 5.21 -4.41 -6.73
N ASP A 158 6.44 -3.98 -6.57
CA ASP A 158 7.03 -3.54 -5.30
C ASP A 158 8.29 -2.69 -5.58
N ALA A 159 9.07 -2.39 -4.55
CA ALA A 159 10.26 -1.54 -4.68
C ALA A 159 11.34 -2.13 -5.60
N ALA A 160 11.33 -3.44 -5.89
CA ALA A 160 12.31 -4.04 -6.81
C ALA A 160 12.08 -3.58 -8.25
N ASP A 161 10.84 -3.26 -8.63
CA ASP A 161 10.51 -2.77 -9.97
C ASP A 161 10.76 -1.26 -10.14
N VAL A 162 10.96 -0.52 -9.06
CA VAL A 162 11.13 0.94 -9.05
C VAL A 162 12.38 1.30 -8.27
N PRO A 163 13.57 1.12 -8.87
CA PRO A 163 14.82 1.42 -8.20
C PRO A 163 14.88 2.89 -7.80
N LEU A 164 15.27 3.14 -6.57
CA LEU A 164 15.65 4.47 -6.13
C LEU A 164 16.97 4.86 -6.77
N THR A 165 16.96 5.92 -7.50
CA THR A 165 18.18 6.52 -8.01
C THR A 165 18.75 7.50 -7.00
#